data_204fd69e9a2fb0ac2e3a3740bef67fc3
#
_entry.id   204fd69e9a2fb0ac2e3a3740bef67fc3
#
_cell.length_a   1.000
_cell.length_b   1.000
_cell.length_c   1.000
_cell.angle_alpha   90.00
_cell.angle_beta   90.00
_cell.angle_gamma   90.00
#
_symmetry.space_group_name_H-M   'P 1'
#
loop_
_entity.id
_entity.type
_entity.pdbx_description
1 polymer ?
#
loop_
_entity_poly.entity_id
_entity_poly.type
_entity_poly.pdbx_seq_one_letter_code
_entity_poly.pdbx_strand_id
1 'polypeptide(L)'
;MDDNEMPEKAVPGEACGLNAGLDTAPGAEVAEVLEGRAAFYEMLASLFFKPLTQDQVDAMAVQDFSPYQGINDAFDEGINHVTRYLRKRHTGTRQELACDFTSAFAGTKTYEGKSAVPYESVFNSEEGLLCQGSYHEVYAAYKQASLHKREGLDFPEDHLSFLCQFMAVMSRRAMNKLDADDVEGAVEDLRCSREFLGRHILSWYPAFEERALLIVGTRFYRGVLAMARGFFAFDAEVLDGLVEELAGE
;
A
#
# COMPACT_ATOMS: atom_id res chain seq x y z
N MET A 1 -31.14 -11.69 -7.84
CA MET A 1 -31.48 -10.70 -6.84
C MET A 1 -30.68 -11.09 -5.66
N ASP A 2 -29.55 -10.40 -5.53
CA ASP A 2 -29.08 -10.01 -4.24
C ASP A 2 -27.68 -9.41 -4.37
N ASP A 3 -27.64 -8.23 -3.99
CA ASP A 3 -26.70 -7.17 -3.90
C ASP A 3 -25.25 -7.59 -3.63
N ASN A 4 -24.43 -7.41 -4.64
CA ASN A 4 -22.97 -7.49 -4.59
C ASN A 4 -22.41 -6.13 -4.08
N GLU A 5 -22.76 -5.76 -2.84
CA GLU A 5 -22.13 -4.65 -2.15
C GLU A 5 -20.77 -5.08 -1.62
N MET A 6 -19.73 -4.69 -2.34
CA MET A 6 -18.42 -4.41 -1.73
C MET A 6 -18.65 -3.41 -0.58
N PRO A 7 -17.95 -3.47 0.54
CA PRO A 7 -18.08 -2.44 1.54
C PRO A 7 -17.67 -1.10 0.90
N GLU A 8 -18.67 -0.34 0.51
CA GLU A 8 -18.64 1.06 0.21
C GLU A 8 -18.43 1.76 1.55
N LYS A 9 -17.30 2.36 1.71
CA LYS A 9 -16.80 3.28 2.71
C LYS A 9 -15.52 2.79 3.38
N ALA A 10 -14.40 2.99 2.70
CA ALA A 10 -13.27 3.61 3.36
C ALA A 10 -13.15 5.00 2.72
N VAL A 11 -13.99 5.91 3.15
CA VAL A 11 -13.62 7.32 3.15
C VAL A 11 -12.54 7.40 4.21
N PRO A 12 -11.32 7.88 3.92
CA PRO A 12 -10.32 8.16 4.96
C PRO A 12 -10.98 9.09 5.95
N GLY A 13 -11.30 8.56 7.14
CA GLY A 13 -11.62 9.37 8.30
C GLY A 13 -10.43 10.29 8.59
N GLU A 14 -10.69 11.39 9.23
CA GLU A 14 -9.80 12.47 9.60
C GLU A 14 -8.35 12.03 9.77
N ALA A 15 -7.45 12.65 9.00
CA ALA A 15 -6.03 12.34 8.94
C ALA A 15 -5.43 12.31 10.35
N CYS A 16 -5.14 11.10 10.82
CA CYS A 16 -4.37 10.88 12.04
C CYS A 16 -2.92 11.16 11.70
N GLY A 17 -2.35 12.19 12.30
CA GLY A 17 -0.99 12.63 12.00
C GLY A 17 0.05 11.70 12.58
N LEU A 18 0.94 11.19 11.75
CA LEU A 18 2.16 10.45 12.17
C LEU A 18 3.19 11.33 12.92
N ASN A 19 2.84 12.59 13.23
CA ASN A 19 3.67 13.57 13.92
C ASN A 19 2.98 14.17 15.16
N ALA A 20 2.23 13.38 15.95
CA ALA A 20 1.68 13.87 17.22
C ALA A 20 2.75 13.79 18.32
N GLY A 21 3.45 14.87 18.54
CA GLY A 21 4.19 15.07 19.79
C GLY A 21 3.25 15.52 20.91
N LEU A 22 3.41 14.87 22.09
CA LEU A 22 3.10 15.33 23.44
C LEU A 22 1.76 14.92 24.07
N ASP A 23 1.89 14.13 25.18
CA ASP A 23 0.95 13.85 26.26
C ASP A 23 -0.19 12.85 26.02
N THR A 24 -0.05 11.87 25.14
CA THR A 24 -0.88 10.67 25.13
C THR A 24 -0.20 9.51 25.88
N ALA A 25 -0.98 8.64 26.53
CA ALA A 25 -0.44 7.42 27.11
C ALA A 25 0.27 6.59 26.02
N PRO A 26 1.43 5.96 26.29
CA PRO A 26 2.24 5.26 25.28
C PRO A 26 1.44 4.30 24.37
N GLY A 27 0.43 3.63 24.92
CA GLY A 27 -0.45 2.74 24.14
C GLY A 27 -1.38 3.44 23.14
N ALA A 28 -1.78 4.68 23.41
CA ALA A 28 -2.63 5.45 22.48
C ALA A 28 -1.83 5.94 21.27
N GLU A 29 -0.56 6.28 21.44
CA GLU A 29 0.34 6.69 20.36
C GLU A 29 0.63 5.53 19.40
N VAL A 30 0.91 4.35 19.94
CA VAL A 30 1.11 3.12 19.14
C VAL A 30 -0.16 2.77 18.34
N ALA A 31 -1.34 2.87 18.96
CA ALA A 31 -2.61 2.59 18.27
C ALA A 31 -2.85 3.56 17.11
N GLU A 32 -2.54 4.84 17.27
CA GLU A 32 -2.63 5.87 16.23
C GLU A 32 -1.69 5.56 15.05
N VAL A 33 -0.45 5.17 15.33
CA VAL A 33 0.52 4.76 14.31
C VAL A 33 0.02 3.54 13.54
N LEU A 34 -0.50 2.51 14.24
CA LEU A 34 -0.99 1.29 13.61
C LEU A 34 -2.22 1.55 12.72
N GLU A 35 -3.16 2.40 13.14
CA GLU A 35 -4.30 2.77 12.30
C GLU A 35 -3.86 3.61 11.10
N GLY A 36 -2.96 4.57 11.27
CA GLY A 36 -2.38 5.36 10.19
C GLY A 36 -1.68 4.49 9.14
N ARG A 37 -0.90 3.49 9.58
CA ARG A 37 -0.28 2.49 8.72
C ARG A 37 -1.32 1.70 7.93
N ALA A 38 -2.35 1.17 8.61
CA ALA A 38 -3.40 0.38 7.98
C ALA A 38 -4.14 1.18 6.92
N ALA A 39 -4.56 2.41 7.22
CA ALA A 39 -5.26 3.30 6.31
C ALA A 39 -4.40 3.64 5.07
N PHE A 40 -3.10 3.87 5.25
CA PHE A 40 -2.21 4.17 4.14
C PHE A 40 -1.99 2.96 3.22
N TYR A 41 -1.82 1.76 3.78
CA TYR A 41 -1.74 0.53 3.00
C TYR A 41 -3.03 0.25 2.23
N GLU A 42 -4.22 0.49 2.79
CA GLU A 42 -5.51 0.37 2.08
C GLU A 42 -5.63 1.36 0.93
N MET A 43 -5.16 2.59 1.13
CA MET A 43 -5.09 3.57 0.05
C MET A 43 -4.19 3.08 -1.08
N LEU A 44 -2.97 2.62 -0.79
CA LEU A 44 -2.07 2.06 -1.80
C LEU A 44 -2.68 0.83 -2.49
N ALA A 45 -3.29 -0.07 -1.73
CA ALA A 45 -3.99 -1.22 -2.30
C ALA A 45 -5.04 -0.80 -3.33
N SER A 46 -5.85 0.21 -3.02
CA SER A 46 -6.86 0.76 -3.93
C SER A 46 -6.24 1.39 -5.19
N LEU A 47 -5.13 2.12 -5.05
CA LEU A 47 -4.45 2.80 -6.15
C LEU A 47 -3.84 1.85 -7.19
N PHE A 48 -3.44 0.64 -6.78
CA PHE A 48 -2.86 -0.37 -7.65
C PHE A 48 -3.86 -1.44 -8.10
N PHE A 49 -5.07 -1.50 -7.55
CA PHE A 49 -6.01 -2.58 -7.82
C PHE A 49 -6.82 -2.39 -9.10
N LYS A 50 -7.43 -1.21 -9.26
CA LYS A 50 -8.31 -0.87 -10.40
C LYS A 50 -8.18 0.62 -10.74
N PRO A 51 -8.57 1.03 -11.97
CA PRO A 51 -8.70 2.43 -12.31
C PRO A 51 -9.61 3.16 -11.32
N LEU A 52 -9.19 4.34 -10.89
CA LEU A 52 -9.94 5.13 -9.91
C LEU A 52 -11.33 5.52 -10.44
N THR A 53 -12.32 5.46 -9.55
CA THR A 53 -13.64 6.06 -9.78
C THR A 53 -13.58 7.58 -9.67
N GLN A 54 -14.63 8.29 -10.11
CA GLN A 54 -14.69 9.74 -9.95
C GLN A 54 -14.66 10.15 -8.47
N ASP A 55 -15.41 9.43 -7.64
CA ASP A 55 -15.49 9.71 -6.19
C ASP A 55 -14.13 9.54 -5.50
N GLN A 56 -13.34 8.53 -5.90
CA GLN A 56 -11.97 8.35 -5.40
C GLN A 56 -11.04 9.49 -5.85
N VAL A 57 -11.13 9.95 -7.08
CA VAL A 57 -10.37 11.10 -7.59
C VAL A 57 -10.73 12.36 -6.80
N ASP A 58 -12.01 12.60 -6.54
CA ASP A 58 -12.48 13.77 -5.82
C ASP A 58 -12.11 13.70 -4.32
N ALA A 59 -12.22 12.53 -3.69
CA ALA A 59 -11.77 12.31 -2.32
C ALA A 59 -10.27 12.57 -2.16
N MET A 60 -9.42 12.02 -3.03
CA MET A 60 -7.99 12.29 -3.00
C MET A 60 -7.64 13.76 -3.26
N ALA A 61 -8.44 14.46 -4.06
CA ALA A 61 -8.20 15.86 -4.36
C ALA A 61 -8.44 16.83 -3.18
N VAL A 62 -9.21 16.39 -2.19
CA VAL A 62 -9.50 17.16 -0.96
C VAL A 62 -8.76 16.59 0.26
N GLN A 63 -8.07 15.47 0.10
CA GLN A 63 -7.26 14.86 1.16
C GLN A 63 -6.17 15.83 1.61
N ASP A 64 -6.06 16.04 2.91
CA ASP A 64 -4.94 16.75 3.51
C ASP A 64 -3.77 15.80 3.74
N PHE A 65 -2.68 16.05 3.03
CA PHE A 65 -1.43 15.29 3.18
C PHE A 65 -0.39 16.03 4.02
N SER A 66 -0.72 17.19 4.60
CA SER A 66 0.22 17.97 5.41
C SER A 66 0.75 17.21 6.63
N PRO A 67 -0.03 16.35 7.31
CA PRO A 67 0.47 15.53 8.43
C PRO A 67 1.55 14.52 8.03
N TYR A 68 1.64 14.17 6.75
CA TYR A 68 2.59 13.18 6.24
C TYR A 68 3.85 13.81 5.62
N GLN A 69 3.98 15.14 5.63
CA GLN A 69 5.16 15.82 5.09
C GLN A 69 6.38 15.63 6.00
N GLY A 70 7.54 15.45 5.38
CA GLY A 70 8.80 15.31 6.11
C GLY A 70 9.17 13.86 6.45
N ILE A 71 8.42 12.87 5.94
CA ILE A 71 8.77 11.45 6.11
C ILE A 71 10.11 11.16 5.41
N ASN A 72 10.20 11.42 4.13
CA ASN A 72 11.44 11.42 3.34
C ASN A 72 11.22 12.10 1.98
N ASP A 73 12.33 12.39 1.28
CA ASP A 73 12.31 13.12 0.00
C ASP A 73 11.43 12.44 -1.07
N ALA A 74 11.47 11.11 -1.16
CA ALA A 74 10.69 10.35 -2.15
C ALA A 74 9.20 10.45 -1.89
N PHE A 75 8.80 10.35 -0.62
CA PHE A 75 7.41 10.47 -0.19
C PHE A 75 6.89 11.89 -0.45
N ASP A 76 7.64 12.90 -0.06
CA ASP A 76 7.28 14.31 -0.24
C ASP A 76 7.18 14.68 -1.72
N GLU A 77 8.09 14.21 -2.56
CA GLU A 77 8.01 14.36 -4.02
C GLU A 77 6.74 13.72 -4.56
N GLY A 78 6.42 12.49 -4.11
CA GLY A 78 5.24 11.76 -4.50
C GLY A 78 3.95 12.52 -4.18
N ILE A 79 3.78 12.96 -2.94
CA ILE A 79 2.64 13.78 -2.50
C ILE A 79 2.53 15.06 -3.33
N ASN A 80 3.64 15.76 -3.53
CA ASN A 80 3.66 16.97 -4.33
C ASN A 80 3.19 16.74 -5.77
N HIS A 81 3.58 15.63 -6.39
CA HIS A 81 3.16 15.25 -7.73
C HIS A 81 1.66 14.96 -7.80
N VAL A 82 1.14 14.13 -6.88
CA VAL A 82 -0.29 13.80 -6.77
C VAL A 82 -1.12 15.06 -6.56
N THR A 83 -0.79 15.85 -5.53
CA THR A 83 -1.53 17.05 -5.16
C THR A 83 -1.55 18.09 -6.28
N ARG A 84 -0.40 18.36 -6.91
CA ARG A 84 -0.32 19.32 -8.02
C ARG A 84 -1.09 18.88 -9.26
N TYR A 85 -1.14 17.57 -9.53
CA TYR A 85 -1.94 17.02 -10.61
C TYR A 85 -3.43 17.18 -10.32
N LEU A 86 -3.89 16.78 -9.13
CA LEU A 86 -5.29 16.84 -8.74
C LEU A 86 -5.82 18.27 -8.58
N ARG A 87 -5.00 19.26 -8.21
CA ARG A 87 -5.38 20.68 -8.22
C ARG A 87 -5.74 21.21 -9.60
N LYS A 88 -5.26 20.56 -10.68
CA LYS A 88 -5.54 20.93 -12.07
C LYS A 88 -6.59 20.01 -12.72
N ARG A 89 -7.30 19.20 -11.91
CA ARG A 89 -8.28 18.26 -12.41
C ARG A 89 -9.40 18.94 -13.20
N HIS A 90 -9.91 18.23 -14.17
CA HIS A 90 -10.99 18.63 -15.07
C HIS A 90 -11.88 17.42 -15.40
N THR A 91 -12.92 17.60 -16.19
CA THR A 91 -13.90 16.54 -16.52
C THR A 91 -13.29 15.30 -17.18
N GLY A 92 -12.12 15.40 -17.81
CA GLY A 92 -11.38 14.29 -18.45
C GLY A 92 -10.41 13.57 -17.51
N THR A 93 -10.13 14.12 -16.32
CA THR A 93 -9.07 13.62 -15.43
C THR A 93 -9.23 12.14 -15.09
N ARG A 94 -10.44 11.69 -14.69
CA ARG A 94 -10.69 10.27 -14.41
C ARG A 94 -10.34 9.37 -15.61
N GLN A 95 -10.73 9.79 -16.81
CA GLN A 95 -10.45 9.04 -18.04
C GLN A 95 -8.96 8.97 -18.33
N GLU A 96 -8.22 10.07 -18.15
CA GLU A 96 -6.77 10.10 -18.32
C GLU A 96 -6.08 9.15 -17.35
N LEU A 97 -6.48 9.17 -16.07
CA LEU A 97 -5.95 8.26 -15.05
C LEU A 97 -6.29 6.80 -15.35
N ALA A 98 -7.52 6.51 -15.81
CA ALA A 98 -7.92 5.15 -16.18
C ALA A 98 -7.11 4.61 -17.37
N CYS A 99 -6.85 5.44 -18.38
CA CYS A 99 -6.01 5.07 -19.54
C CYS A 99 -4.57 4.81 -19.10
N ASP A 100 -4.02 5.64 -18.22
CA ASP A 100 -2.65 5.51 -17.74
C ASP A 100 -2.49 4.26 -16.86
N PHE A 101 -3.42 4.04 -15.93
CA PHE A 101 -3.50 2.80 -15.14
C PHE A 101 -3.51 1.56 -16.03
N THR A 102 -4.42 1.53 -17.01
CA THR A 102 -4.59 0.38 -17.90
C THR A 102 -3.34 0.15 -18.75
N SER A 103 -2.69 1.22 -19.18
CA SER A 103 -1.44 1.15 -19.93
C SER A 103 -0.33 0.48 -19.13
N ALA A 104 -0.11 0.90 -17.89
CA ALA A 104 0.99 0.42 -17.07
C ALA A 104 0.64 -0.86 -16.30
N PHE A 105 -0.40 -0.81 -15.47
CA PHE A 105 -0.66 -1.82 -14.44
C PHE A 105 -1.56 -2.97 -14.90
N ALA A 106 -2.38 -2.76 -15.96
CA ALA A 106 -3.09 -3.86 -16.61
C ALA A 106 -2.30 -4.45 -17.82
N GLY A 107 -1.08 -3.98 -18.06
CA GLY A 107 -0.16 -4.56 -19.03
C GLY A 107 -0.54 -4.34 -20.51
N THR A 108 -1.39 -3.35 -20.82
CA THR A 108 -1.77 -3.10 -22.22
C THR A 108 -0.68 -2.38 -23.02
N LYS A 109 0.29 -1.78 -22.34
CA LYS A 109 1.48 -1.18 -22.93
C LYS A 109 2.74 -1.82 -22.37
N THR A 110 3.73 -1.98 -23.20
CA THR A 110 5.04 -2.52 -22.84
C THR A 110 6.15 -1.55 -23.18
N TYR A 111 7.26 -1.66 -22.47
CA TYR A 111 8.52 -1.03 -22.83
C TYR A 111 9.54 -2.15 -23.11
N GLU A 112 10.13 -2.16 -24.31
CA GLU A 112 11.02 -3.23 -24.79
C GLU A 112 10.44 -4.64 -24.59
N GLY A 113 9.13 -4.79 -24.85
CA GLY A 113 8.41 -6.07 -24.72
C GLY A 113 8.04 -6.47 -23.29
N LYS A 114 8.39 -5.68 -22.28
CA LYS A 114 8.11 -5.96 -20.86
C LYS A 114 6.99 -5.07 -20.34
N SER A 115 6.01 -5.66 -19.67
CA SER A 115 4.92 -4.93 -18.97
C SER A 115 5.33 -4.56 -17.54
N ALA A 116 4.62 -3.59 -16.95
CA ALA A 116 4.77 -3.21 -15.54
C ALA A 116 3.53 -3.63 -14.72
N VAL A 117 3.06 -4.86 -14.93
CA VAL A 117 1.99 -5.41 -14.09
C VAL A 117 2.52 -5.64 -12.67
N PRO A 118 1.81 -5.21 -11.63
CA PRO A 118 2.34 -5.16 -10.26
C PRO A 118 2.22 -6.51 -9.54
N TYR A 119 2.93 -7.53 -10.04
CA TYR A 119 3.03 -8.86 -9.42
C TYR A 119 4.47 -9.18 -9.05
N GLU A 120 4.68 -9.63 -7.83
CA GLU A 120 6.00 -10.02 -7.34
C GLU A 120 6.67 -11.05 -8.25
N SER A 121 5.92 -12.10 -8.64
CA SER A 121 6.44 -13.18 -9.49
C SER A 121 6.96 -12.71 -10.85
N VAL A 122 6.42 -11.62 -11.39
CA VAL A 122 6.90 -11.03 -12.67
C VAL A 122 8.29 -10.41 -12.54
N PHE A 123 8.64 -9.93 -11.35
CA PHE A 123 9.92 -9.23 -11.11
C PHE A 123 10.97 -10.15 -10.49
N ASN A 124 10.57 -11.20 -9.77
CA ASN A 124 11.47 -12.16 -9.13
C ASN A 124 11.73 -13.41 -9.98
N SER A 125 11.14 -13.54 -11.19
CA SER A 125 11.43 -14.62 -12.10
C SER A 125 12.28 -14.16 -13.29
N GLU A 126 13.22 -14.99 -13.76
CA GLU A 126 14.06 -14.70 -14.92
C GLU A 126 13.22 -14.50 -16.19
N GLU A 127 12.13 -15.24 -16.34
CA GLU A 127 11.25 -15.23 -17.50
C GLU A 127 10.12 -14.18 -17.40
N GLY A 128 9.94 -13.53 -16.23
CA GLY A 128 8.87 -12.54 -16.00
C GLY A 128 7.46 -13.15 -16.03
N LEU A 129 7.31 -14.41 -15.65
CA LEU A 129 6.04 -15.14 -15.66
C LEU A 129 5.29 -15.02 -14.34
N LEU A 130 3.96 -15.01 -14.43
CA LEU A 130 3.06 -15.02 -13.27
C LEU A 130 3.09 -16.37 -12.54
N CYS A 131 2.72 -16.36 -11.26
CA CYS A 131 2.53 -17.55 -10.43
C CYS A 131 3.79 -18.42 -10.29
N GLN A 132 4.97 -17.82 -10.23
CA GLN A 132 6.24 -18.51 -9.99
C GLN A 132 6.53 -18.67 -8.49
N GLY A 133 7.77 -18.99 -8.11
CA GLY A 133 8.17 -19.32 -6.74
C GLY A 133 7.67 -18.34 -5.67
N SER A 134 7.80 -17.03 -5.89
CA SER A 134 7.35 -16.00 -4.96
C SER A 134 5.83 -16.02 -4.69
N TYR A 135 5.01 -16.38 -5.67
CA TYR A 135 3.58 -16.59 -5.46
C TYR A 135 3.29 -17.64 -4.38
N HIS A 136 4.02 -18.77 -4.41
CA HIS A 136 3.83 -19.82 -3.41
C HIS A 136 4.28 -19.39 -2.01
N GLU A 137 5.30 -18.54 -1.93
CA GLU A 137 5.79 -18.00 -0.66
C GLU A 137 4.78 -17.00 -0.06
N VAL A 138 4.23 -16.09 -0.87
CA VAL A 138 3.13 -15.19 -0.46
C VAL A 138 1.92 -15.99 0.02
N TYR A 139 1.51 -17.01 -0.75
CA TYR A 139 0.38 -17.87 -0.36
C TYR A 139 0.64 -18.60 0.96
N ALA A 140 1.88 -19.04 1.20
CA ALA A 140 2.26 -19.67 2.48
C ALA A 140 2.20 -18.64 3.63
N ALA A 141 2.68 -17.41 3.43
CA ALA A 141 2.59 -16.34 4.41
C ALA A 141 1.14 -16.00 4.79
N TYR A 142 0.24 -15.93 3.78
CA TYR A 142 -1.20 -15.75 4.03
C TYR A 142 -1.77 -16.87 4.90
N LYS A 143 -1.44 -18.13 4.59
CA LYS A 143 -1.89 -19.29 5.40
C LYS A 143 -1.35 -19.25 6.82
N GLN A 144 -0.08 -18.92 7.01
CA GLN A 144 0.53 -18.80 8.35
C GLN A 144 -0.17 -17.72 9.18
N ALA A 145 -0.52 -16.59 8.55
CA ALA A 145 -1.29 -15.53 9.19
C ALA A 145 -2.79 -15.86 9.34
N SER A 146 -3.24 -17.07 8.92
CA SER A 146 -4.67 -17.47 8.88
C SER A 146 -5.54 -16.53 8.03
N LEU A 147 -4.95 -15.97 6.98
CA LEU A 147 -5.61 -15.09 6.03
C LEU A 147 -5.86 -15.82 4.69
N HIS A 148 -6.87 -15.38 3.99
CA HIS A 148 -7.18 -15.85 2.64
C HIS A 148 -7.84 -14.73 1.82
N LYS A 149 -7.59 -14.77 0.52
CA LYS A 149 -8.21 -13.86 -0.42
C LYS A 149 -9.73 -14.10 -0.46
N ARG A 150 -10.52 -13.01 -0.57
CA ARG A 150 -11.96 -13.11 -0.76
C ARG A 150 -12.28 -13.90 -2.03
N GLU A 151 -13.29 -14.75 -1.98
CA GLU A 151 -13.80 -15.47 -3.15
C GLU A 151 -14.27 -14.51 -4.25
N GLY A 152 -14.09 -14.92 -5.52
CA GLY A 152 -14.48 -14.11 -6.68
C GLY A 152 -13.45 -13.05 -7.13
N LEU A 153 -12.28 -12.99 -6.49
CA LEU A 153 -11.16 -12.19 -6.96
C LEU A 153 -10.18 -13.05 -7.76
N ASP A 154 -10.12 -12.85 -9.09
CA ASP A 154 -9.33 -13.66 -10.02
C ASP A 154 -7.86 -13.22 -10.16
N PHE A 155 -7.36 -12.40 -9.24
CA PHE A 155 -5.96 -11.98 -9.22
C PHE A 155 -5.13 -12.87 -8.30
N PRO A 156 -3.91 -13.28 -8.69
CA PRO A 156 -2.96 -13.95 -7.80
C PRO A 156 -2.64 -13.14 -6.55
N GLU A 157 -2.37 -13.80 -5.43
CA GLU A 157 -2.13 -13.19 -4.12
C GLU A 157 -0.85 -12.34 -4.06
N ASP A 158 0.10 -12.55 -4.96
CA ASP A 158 1.33 -11.76 -5.10
C ASP A 158 1.17 -10.43 -5.84
N HIS A 159 -0.08 -10.02 -6.14
CA HIS A 159 -0.38 -8.69 -6.65
C HIS A 159 -0.16 -7.63 -5.57
N LEU A 160 0.50 -6.50 -5.91
CA LEU A 160 0.85 -5.45 -4.96
C LEU A 160 -0.32 -4.97 -4.08
N SER A 161 -1.54 -4.89 -4.65
CA SER A 161 -2.72 -4.52 -3.86
C SER A 161 -2.99 -5.51 -2.73
N PHE A 162 -2.80 -6.81 -2.96
CA PHE A 162 -3.03 -7.81 -1.94
C PHE A 162 -1.89 -7.82 -0.92
N LEU A 163 -0.65 -7.59 -1.35
CA LEU A 163 0.47 -7.41 -0.42
C LEU A 163 0.23 -6.22 0.51
N CYS A 164 -0.26 -5.09 -0.03
CA CYS A 164 -0.68 -3.94 0.78
C CYS A 164 -1.87 -4.28 1.71
N GLN A 165 -2.87 -5.03 1.23
CA GLN A 165 -3.99 -5.47 2.08
C GLN A 165 -3.53 -6.36 3.23
N PHE A 166 -2.57 -7.27 2.98
CA PHE A 166 -1.96 -8.08 4.04
C PHE A 166 -1.37 -7.18 5.13
N MET A 167 -0.57 -6.18 4.77
CA MET A 167 0.04 -5.24 5.70
C MET A 167 -1.00 -4.46 6.52
N ALA A 168 -2.08 -4.01 5.88
CA ALA A 168 -3.18 -3.33 6.55
C ALA A 168 -3.89 -4.22 7.58
N VAL A 169 -4.20 -5.46 7.20
CA VAL A 169 -4.85 -6.44 8.10
C VAL A 169 -3.96 -6.77 9.29
N MET A 170 -2.67 -7.00 9.05
CA MET A 170 -1.72 -7.30 10.12
C MET A 170 -1.57 -6.13 11.10
N SER A 171 -1.58 -4.89 10.60
CA SER A 171 -1.53 -3.69 11.44
C SER A 171 -2.74 -3.60 12.38
N ARG A 172 -3.96 -3.79 11.85
CA ARG A 172 -5.18 -3.81 12.68
C ARG A 172 -5.22 -5.00 13.64
N ARG A 173 -4.68 -6.14 13.24
CA ARG A 173 -4.61 -7.31 14.11
C ARG A 173 -3.69 -7.05 15.31
N ALA A 174 -2.53 -6.45 15.08
CA ALA A 174 -1.64 -6.03 16.16
C ALA A 174 -2.32 -5.02 17.09
N MET A 175 -3.02 -4.02 16.56
CA MET A 175 -3.80 -3.06 17.35
C MET A 175 -4.86 -3.76 18.22
N ASN A 176 -5.66 -4.67 17.65
CA ASN A 176 -6.68 -5.43 18.40
C ASN A 176 -6.08 -6.30 19.51
N LYS A 177 -4.87 -6.84 19.32
CA LYS A 177 -4.15 -7.60 20.35
C LYS A 177 -3.68 -6.68 21.49
N LEU A 178 -3.18 -5.48 21.17
CA LEU A 178 -2.83 -4.48 22.18
C LEU A 178 -4.06 -4.05 23.00
N ASP A 179 -5.20 -3.85 22.36
CA ASP A 179 -6.47 -3.54 23.04
C ASP A 179 -6.92 -4.68 23.99
N ALA A 180 -6.50 -5.90 23.71
CA ALA A 180 -6.76 -7.09 24.54
C ALA A 180 -5.64 -7.41 25.55
N ASP A 181 -4.68 -6.49 25.77
CA ASP A 181 -3.49 -6.67 26.62
C ASP A 181 -2.56 -7.83 26.17
N ASP A 182 -2.68 -8.30 24.90
CA ASP A 182 -1.82 -9.32 24.29
C ASP A 182 -0.63 -8.67 23.57
N VAL A 183 0.29 -8.11 24.34
CA VAL A 183 1.49 -7.41 23.82
C VAL A 183 2.41 -8.38 23.06
N GLU A 184 2.63 -9.59 23.59
CA GLU A 184 3.49 -10.61 22.94
C GLU A 184 2.95 -10.99 21.56
N GLY A 185 1.66 -11.24 21.46
CA GLY A 185 1.01 -11.53 20.18
C GLY A 185 1.04 -10.35 19.22
N ALA A 186 0.94 -9.11 19.71
CA ALA A 186 1.06 -7.92 18.85
C ALA A 186 2.48 -7.79 18.27
N VAL A 187 3.51 -7.99 19.09
CA VAL A 187 4.92 -7.98 18.67
C VAL A 187 5.19 -9.06 17.62
N GLU A 188 4.61 -10.26 17.77
CA GLU A 188 4.71 -11.33 16.76
C GLU A 188 4.11 -10.91 15.42
N ASP A 189 2.92 -10.28 15.43
CA ASP A 189 2.29 -9.75 14.21
C ASP A 189 3.11 -8.64 13.56
N LEU A 190 3.75 -7.78 14.34
CA LEU A 190 4.63 -6.72 13.82
C LEU A 190 5.92 -7.28 13.23
N ARG A 191 6.53 -8.26 13.86
CA ARG A 191 7.70 -8.99 13.31
C ARG A 191 7.35 -9.70 12.00
N CYS A 192 6.20 -10.36 11.94
CA CYS A 192 5.67 -10.96 10.73
C CYS A 192 5.47 -9.91 9.62
N SER A 193 4.89 -8.76 9.95
CA SER A 193 4.71 -7.64 9.02
C SER A 193 6.05 -7.13 8.50
N ARG A 194 7.05 -6.99 9.37
CA ARG A 194 8.39 -6.51 9.00
C ARG A 194 9.12 -7.46 8.04
N GLU A 195 9.04 -8.76 8.32
CA GLU A 195 9.59 -9.78 7.43
C GLU A 195 8.88 -9.80 6.08
N PHE A 196 7.54 -9.75 6.09
CA PHE A 196 6.73 -9.72 4.88
C PHE A 196 7.01 -8.50 4.02
N LEU A 197 7.10 -7.31 4.61
CA LEU A 197 7.45 -6.07 3.92
C LEU A 197 8.80 -6.19 3.21
N GLY A 198 9.82 -6.68 3.92
CA GLY A 198 11.16 -6.85 3.38
C GLY A 198 11.22 -7.84 2.23
N ARG A 199 10.57 -8.99 2.40
CA ARG A 199 10.63 -10.12 1.47
C ARG A 199 9.72 -9.94 0.26
N HIS A 200 8.48 -9.47 0.46
CA HIS A 200 7.44 -9.49 -0.56
C HIS A 200 7.07 -8.13 -1.16
N ILE A 201 7.64 -7.03 -0.63
CA ILE A 201 7.42 -5.70 -1.20
C ILE A 201 8.76 -5.06 -1.56
N LEU A 202 9.63 -4.81 -0.58
CA LEU A 202 10.88 -4.06 -0.79
C LEU A 202 11.86 -4.77 -1.73
N SER A 203 11.83 -6.10 -1.80
CA SER A 203 12.75 -6.90 -2.64
C SER A 203 12.58 -6.65 -4.14
N TRP A 204 11.38 -6.32 -4.61
CA TRP A 204 11.09 -6.20 -6.03
C TRP A 204 10.49 -4.83 -6.44
N TYR A 205 9.93 -4.08 -5.48
CA TYR A 205 9.28 -2.80 -5.77
C TYR A 205 10.17 -1.81 -6.56
N PRO A 206 11.48 -1.68 -6.28
CA PRO A 206 12.33 -0.78 -7.05
C PRO A 206 12.38 -1.11 -8.55
N ALA A 207 12.47 -2.40 -8.90
CA ALA A 207 12.47 -2.84 -10.30
C ALA A 207 11.10 -2.64 -10.97
N PHE A 208 10.02 -2.81 -10.22
CA PHE A 208 8.66 -2.48 -10.68
C PHE A 208 8.53 -0.98 -10.94
N GLU A 209 8.90 -0.12 -9.98
CA GLU A 209 8.83 1.33 -10.11
C GLU A 209 9.61 1.81 -11.33
N GLU A 210 10.86 1.38 -11.50
CA GLU A 210 11.69 1.74 -12.65
C GLU A 210 10.99 1.42 -13.97
N ARG A 211 10.45 0.21 -14.11
CA ARG A 211 9.73 -0.21 -15.32
C ARG A 211 8.42 0.55 -15.51
N ALA A 212 7.65 0.76 -14.45
CA ALA A 212 6.40 1.51 -14.50
C ALA A 212 6.62 2.97 -14.94
N LEU A 213 7.68 3.62 -14.47
CA LEU A 213 8.04 4.99 -14.83
C LEU A 213 8.33 5.18 -16.33
N LEU A 214 8.72 4.10 -17.05
CA LEU A 214 8.90 4.12 -18.51
C LEU A 214 7.57 4.07 -19.28
N ILE A 215 6.47 3.69 -18.61
CA ILE A 215 5.17 3.47 -19.23
C ILE A 215 4.15 4.53 -18.83
N VAL A 216 4.10 4.90 -17.54
CA VAL A 216 3.14 5.88 -17.02
C VAL A 216 3.37 7.27 -17.60
N GLY A 217 2.29 7.90 -18.09
CA GLY A 217 2.33 9.23 -18.69
C GLY A 217 1.98 10.35 -17.73
N THR A 218 1.09 10.11 -16.75
CA THR A 218 0.58 11.14 -15.85
C THR A 218 1.55 11.41 -14.69
N ARG A 219 1.60 12.68 -14.28
CA ARG A 219 2.32 13.05 -13.06
C ARG A 219 1.69 12.41 -11.82
N PHE A 220 0.40 12.08 -11.87
CA PHE A 220 -0.30 11.42 -10.78
C PHE A 220 0.31 10.05 -10.45
N TYR A 221 0.38 9.14 -11.43
CA TYR A 221 0.95 7.80 -11.16
C TYR A 221 2.46 7.82 -10.94
N ARG A 222 3.20 8.78 -11.51
CA ARG A 222 4.60 9.03 -11.10
C ARG A 222 4.70 9.39 -9.63
N GLY A 223 3.77 10.22 -9.14
CA GLY A 223 3.68 10.57 -7.73
C GLY A 223 3.28 9.40 -6.84
N VAL A 224 2.30 8.59 -7.27
CA VAL A 224 1.88 7.37 -6.53
C VAL A 224 3.06 6.40 -6.37
N LEU A 225 3.84 6.18 -7.42
CA LEU A 225 5.01 5.30 -7.36
C LEU A 225 6.07 5.81 -6.37
N ALA A 226 6.42 7.10 -6.45
CA ALA A 226 7.40 7.70 -5.54
C ALA A 226 6.91 7.71 -4.07
N MET A 227 5.62 8.04 -3.85
CA MET A 227 4.99 8.01 -2.54
C MET A 227 5.00 6.61 -1.93
N ALA A 228 4.66 5.59 -2.69
CA ALA A 228 4.69 4.20 -2.22
C ALA A 228 6.11 3.75 -1.87
N ARG A 229 7.12 4.08 -2.71
CA ARG A 229 8.53 3.80 -2.39
C ARG A 229 8.96 4.43 -1.09
N GLY A 230 8.66 5.72 -0.91
CA GLY A 230 9.02 6.44 0.31
C GLY A 230 8.33 5.87 1.53
N PHE A 231 7.04 5.52 1.42
CA PHE A 231 6.28 4.91 2.50
C PHE A 231 6.80 3.53 2.90
N PHE A 232 7.05 2.64 1.96
CA PHE A 232 7.55 1.29 2.26
C PHE A 232 8.91 1.31 2.97
N ALA A 233 9.80 2.24 2.57
CA ALA A 233 11.09 2.42 3.25
C ALA A 233 10.90 2.93 4.69
N PHE A 234 10.07 3.94 4.88
CA PHE A 234 9.75 4.48 6.19
C PHE A 234 9.05 3.47 7.10
N ASP A 235 8.09 2.71 6.56
CA ASP A 235 7.34 1.70 7.33
C ASP A 235 8.23 0.58 7.87
N ALA A 236 9.33 0.26 7.19
CA ALA A 236 10.31 -0.67 7.72
C ALA A 236 10.95 -0.16 9.02
N GLU A 237 11.29 1.14 9.07
CA GLU A 237 11.87 1.78 10.25
C GLU A 237 10.81 1.89 11.38
N VAL A 238 9.56 2.22 11.02
CA VAL A 238 8.44 2.26 11.99
C VAL A 238 8.21 0.90 12.63
N LEU A 239 8.21 -0.17 11.83
CA LEU A 239 8.02 -1.53 12.36
C LEU A 239 9.15 -1.96 13.27
N ASP A 240 10.40 -1.64 12.92
CA ASP A 240 11.56 -1.92 13.77
C ASP A 240 11.43 -1.18 15.12
N GLY A 241 11.08 0.12 15.10
CA GLY A 241 10.86 0.93 16.32
C GLY A 241 9.70 0.44 17.19
N LEU A 242 8.56 0.06 16.59
CA LEU A 242 7.41 -0.49 17.33
C LEU A 242 7.73 -1.82 18.00
N VAL A 243 8.52 -2.68 17.36
CA VAL A 243 8.95 -3.96 17.93
C VAL A 243 9.88 -3.72 19.11
N GLU A 244 10.88 -2.81 18.98
CA GLU A 244 11.79 -2.44 20.07
C GLU A 244 11.03 -1.84 21.28
N GLU A 245 10.12 -0.90 21.04
CA GLU A 245 9.33 -0.25 22.09
C GLU A 245 8.46 -1.24 22.85
N LEU A 246 7.72 -2.11 22.13
CA LEU A 246 6.77 -3.04 22.74
C LEU A 246 7.44 -4.27 23.36
N ALA A 247 8.57 -4.74 22.81
CA ALA A 247 9.33 -5.84 23.38
C ALA A 247 10.18 -5.42 24.60
N GLY A 248 10.39 -4.11 24.81
CA GLY A 248 11.24 -3.58 25.89
C GLY A 248 12.73 -3.85 25.65
N GLU A 249 13.13 -3.95 24.37
CA GLU A 249 14.52 -4.21 23.93
C GLU A 249 15.29 -2.91 23.67
#